data_c2016520947c7000e6953c85519f297d
#
_entry.id   c2016520947c7000e6953c85519f297d
#
_cell.length_a   1.000
_cell.length_b   1.000
_cell.length_c   1.000
_cell.angle_alpha   90.00
_cell.angle_beta   90.00
_cell.angle_gamma   90.00
#
_symmetry.space_group_name_H-M   'P 1'
#
loop_
_entity.id
_entity.type
_entity.pdbx_description
1 polymer ?
#
loop_
_entity_poly.entity_id
_entity_poly.type
_entity_poly.pdbx_seq_one_letter_code
_entity_poly.pdbx_strand_id
1 'polypeptide(L)'
;RHTQHMIAVETVAKIKETSKADICCADIIGKKHMCGQKGVVLLTSPEFSEYCKAIREKGECQYFNNMKKNGKISFEADILSSEFKKKPTHVETLVKKCRKEKLCPFEMVCNVGRTANVMIADYNHVLHPGIRETLFGKTGKKLSDAILILDEAHNLPARARKLLTFSISTYAIEQAIKEAKSLKFEDTVHHLEKLFALVEELAAKLQYGKNEMLISKAELFSKIEAITNYELFSS
;
A
#
# COMPACT_ATOMS: atom_id res chain seq x y z
N ARG A 1 5.70 -13.56 -8.45
CA ARG A 1 6.18 -12.57 -7.45
C ARG A 1 6.94 -13.26 -6.32
N HIS A 2 6.33 -14.24 -5.63
CA HIS A 2 7.00 -14.96 -4.55
C HIS A 2 8.31 -15.62 -4.99
N THR A 3 8.37 -16.17 -6.20
CA THR A 3 9.57 -16.80 -6.77
C THR A 3 10.71 -15.79 -6.96
N GLN A 4 10.43 -14.59 -7.45
CA GLN A 4 11.43 -13.53 -7.63
C GLN A 4 12.02 -13.07 -6.28
N HIS A 5 11.18 -12.88 -5.25
CA HIS A 5 11.64 -12.57 -3.90
C HIS A 5 12.54 -13.70 -3.35
N MET A 6 12.16 -14.95 -3.57
CA MET A 6 12.94 -16.10 -3.12
C MET A 6 14.34 -16.13 -3.76
N ILE A 7 14.42 -15.94 -5.08
CA ILE A 7 15.70 -15.88 -5.82
C ILE A 7 16.57 -14.75 -5.26
N ALA A 8 16.00 -13.57 -5.03
CA ALA A 8 16.75 -12.44 -4.50
C ALA A 8 17.27 -12.72 -3.07
N VAL A 9 16.44 -13.31 -2.19
CA VAL A 9 16.84 -13.70 -0.82
C VAL A 9 17.95 -14.75 -0.85
N GLU A 10 17.84 -15.77 -1.70
CA GLU A 10 18.85 -16.82 -1.85
C GLU A 10 20.17 -16.24 -2.39
N THR A 11 20.09 -15.31 -3.34
CA THR A 11 21.28 -14.61 -3.88
C THR A 11 21.98 -13.82 -2.78
N VAL A 12 21.23 -13.06 -1.97
CA VAL A 12 21.80 -12.32 -0.83
C VAL A 12 22.41 -13.26 0.19
N ALA A 13 21.77 -14.41 0.45
CA ALA A 13 22.32 -15.42 1.37
C ALA A 13 23.67 -15.97 0.86
N LYS A 14 23.75 -16.31 -0.42
CA LYS A 14 25.01 -16.76 -1.06
C LYS A 14 26.09 -15.70 -1.00
N ILE A 15 25.77 -14.44 -1.30
CA ILE A 15 26.74 -13.32 -1.20
C ILE A 15 27.25 -13.21 0.24
N LYS A 16 26.37 -13.27 1.22
CA LYS A 16 26.75 -13.22 2.64
C LYS A 16 27.71 -14.34 3.04
N GLU A 17 27.44 -15.56 2.59
CA GLU A 17 28.27 -16.73 2.85
C GLU A 17 29.65 -16.65 2.18
N THR A 18 29.68 -16.23 0.91
CA THR A 18 30.94 -16.21 0.14
C THR A 18 31.83 -15.02 0.46
N SER A 19 31.25 -13.83 0.64
CA SER A 19 32.00 -12.61 0.92
C SER A 19 32.30 -12.40 2.40
N LYS A 20 31.66 -13.15 3.30
CA LYS A 20 31.69 -12.95 4.76
C LYS A 20 31.22 -11.54 5.17
N ALA A 21 30.49 -10.84 4.29
CA ALA A 21 29.98 -9.51 4.56
C ALA A 21 28.85 -9.58 5.62
N ASP A 22 28.80 -8.58 6.47
CA ASP A 22 27.69 -8.45 7.42
C ASP A 22 26.47 -7.88 6.71
N ILE A 23 25.68 -8.77 6.07
CA ILE A 23 24.48 -8.43 5.32
C ILE A 23 23.26 -8.78 6.16
N CYS A 24 22.45 -7.78 6.46
CA CYS A 24 21.09 -7.90 7.00
C CYS A 24 20.09 -7.63 5.87
N CYS A 25 19.17 -8.56 5.63
CA CYS A 25 18.19 -8.50 4.56
C CYS A 25 16.77 -8.50 5.13
N ALA A 26 15.95 -7.58 4.66
CA ALA A 26 14.50 -7.56 4.93
C ALA A 26 13.72 -7.80 3.63
N ASP A 27 12.84 -8.80 3.65
CA ASP A 27 11.97 -9.15 2.53
C ASP A 27 10.52 -8.79 2.88
N ILE A 28 9.88 -7.90 2.09
CA ILE A 28 8.56 -7.35 2.38
C ILE A 28 7.61 -7.46 1.18
N ILE A 29 6.38 -7.88 1.47
CA ILE A 29 5.25 -7.86 0.53
C ILE A 29 4.12 -7.00 1.09
N GLY A 30 3.03 -6.87 0.32
CA GLY A 30 1.87 -6.09 0.75
C GLY A 30 1.37 -6.50 2.14
N LYS A 31 1.18 -5.53 3.03
CA LYS A 31 0.81 -5.70 4.45
C LYS A 31 -0.38 -6.64 4.66
N LYS A 32 -1.40 -6.59 3.77
CA LYS A 32 -2.57 -7.46 3.83
C LYS A 32 -2.20 -8.95 3.74
N HIS A 33 -1.27 -9.29 2.84
CA HIS A 33 -0.83 -10.68 2.64
C HIS A 33 0.01 -11.22 3.79
N MET A 34 0.63 -10.34 4.56
CA MET A 34 1.41 -10.69 5.74
C MET A 34 0.54 -10.85 6.99
N CYS A 35 -0.65 -10.28 7.03
CA CYS A 35 -1.49 -10.22 8.23
C CYS A 35 -1.84 -11.60 8.78
N GLY A 36 -1.79 -11.74 10.11
CA GLY A 36 -2.16 -12.97 10.82
C GLY A 36 -3.65 -13.08 11.15
N GLN A 37 -4.41 -12.00 10.99
CA GLN A 37 -5.86 -11.99 11.26
C GLN A 37 -6.62 -12.83 10.24
N LYS A 38 -7.62 -13.57 10.72
CA LYS A 38 -8.49 -14.38 9.86
C LYS A 38 -9.43 -13.48 9.04
N GLY A 39 -9.77 -13.91 7.84
CA GLY A 39 -10.77 -13.24 6.99
C GLY A 39 -10.27 -11.99 6.24
N VAL A 40 -9.11 -11.43 6.58
CA VAL A 40 -8.59 -10.21 5.92
C VAL A 40 -8.30 -10.38 4.43
N VAL A 41 -8.18 -11.61 3.97
CA VAL A 41 -7.95 -11.92 2.54
C VAL A 41 -9.13 -11.49 1.67
N LEU A 42 -10.33 -11.52 2.24
CA LEU A 42 -11.58 -11.14 1.56
C LEU A 42 -11.75 -9.63 1.41
N LEU A 43 -11.06 -8.83 2.23
CA LEU A 43 -11.14 -7.38 2.17
C LEU A 43 -10.41 -6.84 0.93
N THR A 44 -10.88 -5.73 0.38
CA THR A 44 -10.10 -4.92 -0.57
C THR A 44 -8.90 -4.27 0.16
N SER A 45 -7.96 -3.67 -0.57
CA SER A 45 -6.81 -3.01 0.05
C SER A 45 -7.19 -1.79 0.91
N PRO A 46 -8.12 -0.91 0.49
CA PRO A 46 -8.63 0.17 1.34
C PRO A 46 -9.30 -0.35 2.61
N GLU A 47 -10.29 -1.26 2.48
CA GLU A 47 -11.00 -1.85 3.63
C GLU A 47 -10.04 -2.50 4.63
N PHE A 48 -9.02 -3.23 4.15
CA PHE A 48 -7.99 -3.78 5.03
C PHE A 48 -7.21 -2.70 5.76
N SER A 49 -6.90 -1.59 5.09
CA SER A 49 -6.15 -0.49 5.69
C SER A 49 -6.93 0.14 6.85
N GLU A 50 -8.21 0.41 6.64
CA GLU A 50 -9.13 0.95 7.65
C GLU A 50 -9.34 -0.04 8.80
N TYR A 51 -9.65 -1.29 8.49
CA TYR A 51 -9.77 -2.35 9.49
C TYR A 51 -8.52 -2.46 10.36
N CYS A 52 -7.32 -2.56 9.73
CA CYS A 52 -6.07 -2.67 10.46
C CYS A 52 -5.79 -1.45 11.34
N LYS A 53 -6.17 -0.24 10.89
CA LYS A 53 -6.06 0.99 11.67
C LYS A 53 -7.01 0.91 12.87
N ALA A 54 -8.27 0.64 12.64
CA ALA A 54 -9.31 0.61 13.68
C ALA A 54 -9.00 -0.39 14.81
N ILE A 55 -8.65 -1.65 14.50
CA ILE A 55 -8.35 -2.66 15.54
C ILE A 55 -7.05 -2.36 16.31
N ARG A 56 -6.11 -1.62 15.71
CA ARG A 56 -4.89 -1.19 16.39
C ARG A 56 -5.16 -0.02 17.35
N GLU A 57 -5.95 0.96 16.93
CA GLU A 57 -6.34 2.10 17.75
C GLU A 57 -7.18 1.66 18.97
N LYS A 58 -8.04 0.66 18.78
CA LYS A 58 -8.83 0.05 19.87
C LYS A 58 -8.00 -0.89 20.77
N GLY A 59 -6.75 -1.19 20.41
CA GLY A 59 -5.94 -2.16 21.16
C GLY A 59 -6.37 -3.62 21.00
N GLU A 60 -7.20 -3.94 19.99
CA GLU A 60 -7.78 -5.28 19.78
C GLU A 60 -6.90 -6.18 18.90
N CYS A 61 -5.84 -5.65 18.28
CA CYS A 61 -4.95 -6.44 17.44
C CYS A 61 -3.89 -7.16 18.27
N GLN A 62 -4.16 -8.41 18.67
CA GLN A 62 -3.22 -9.24 19.43
C GLN A 62 -1.82 -9.31 18.78
N TYR A 63 -1.75 -9.50 17.46
CA TYR A 63 -0.48 -9.57 16.73
C TYR A 63 0.34 -8.28 16.86
N PHE A 64 -0.32 -7.12 16.79
CA PHE A 64 0.35 -5.83 16.94
C PHE A 64 0.75 -5.57 18.39
N ASN A 65 -0.13 -5.85 19.34
CA ASN A 65 0.08 -5.61 20.76
C ASN A 65 1.25 -6.46 21.30
N ASN A 66 1.38 -7.70 20.81
CA ASN A 66 2.47 -8.59 21.22
C ASN A 66 3.86 -8.14 20.70
N MET A 67 3.92 -7.21 19.72
CA MET A 67 5.20 -6.70 19.25
C MET A 67 5.92 -5.83 20.31
N LYS A 68 5.15 -5.21 21.20
CA LYS A 68 5.71 -4.29 22.20
C LYS A 68 5.05 -4.50 23.56
N LYS A 69 5.86 -4.46 24.60
CA LYS A 69 5.42 -4.41 26.00
C LYS A 69 6.04 -3.18 26.66
N ASN A 70 5.24 -2.35 27.30
CA ASN A 70 5.71 -1.12 27.98
C ASN A 70 6.55 -0.19 27.04
N GLY A 71 6.11 -0.03 25.77
CA GLY A 71 6.79 0.82 24.79
C GLY A 71 8.08 0.24 24.17
N LYS A 72 8.60 -0.87 24.71
CA LYS A 72 9.79 -1.57 24.20
C LYS A 72 9.38 -2.79 23.38
N ILE A 73 10.27 -3.24 22.49
CA ILE A 73 10.06 -4.53 21.77
C ILE A 73 9.89 -5.65 22.79
N SER A 74 8.92 -6.54 22.56
CA SER A 74 8.74 -7.70 23.45
C SER A 74 9.90 -8.69 23.34
N PHE A 75 10.12 -9.49 24.36
CA PHE A 75 11.20 -10.49 24.39
C PHE A 75 11.07 -11.48 23.23
N GLU A 76 9.88 -11.96 22.98
CA GLU A 76 9.58 -12.90 21.89
C GLU A 76 9.84 -12.28 20.51
N ALA A 77 9.46 -10.99 20.33
CA ALA A 77 9.72 -10.26 19.10
C ALA A 77 11.20 -9.96 18.89
N ASP A 78 11.95 -9.70 19.95
CA ASP A 78 13.39 -9.41 19.87
C ASP A 78 14.20 -10.66 19.49
N ILE A 79 13.90 -11.80 20.12
CA ILE A 79 14.52 -13.10 19.75
C ILE A 79 14.31 -13.39 18.26
N LEU A 80 13.05 -13.32 17.81
CA LEU A 80 12.72 -13.64 16.42
C LEU A 80 13.31 -12.63 15.45
N SER A 81 13.32 -11.34 15.81
CA SER A 81 13.97 -10.29 15.04
C SER A 81 15.48 -10.54 14.89
N SER A 82 16.14 -10.94 15.97
CA SER A 82 17.57 -11.24 15.98
C SER A 82 17.91 -12.44 15.08
N GLU A 83 17.04 -13.43 15.01
CA GLU A 83 17.17 -14.56 14.07
C GLU A 83 17.11 -14.07 12.62
N PHE A 84 16.11 -13.24 12.27
CA PHE A 84 15.95 -12.73 10.91
C PHE A 84 17.05 -11.75 10.49
N LYS A 85 17.64 -11.00 11.41
CA LYS A 85 18.79 -10.12 11.13
C LYS A 85 20.03 -10.93 10.78
N LYS A 86 20.22 -12.07 11.41
CA LYS A 86 21.40 -12.92 11.20
C LYS A 86 21.34 -13.67 9.85
N LYS A 87 20.15 -14.10 9.43
CA LYS A 87 19.97 -14.93 8.24
C LYS A 87 18.94 -14.32 7.29
N PRO A 88 19.33 -14.01 6.02
CA PRO A 88 18.35 -13.64 4.99
C PRO A 88 17.23 -14.66 4.93
N THR A 89 16.00 -14.20 5.12
CA THR A 89 14.84 -15.08 5.26
C THR A 89 13.72 -14.61 4.34
N HIS A 90 13.21 -15.52 3.52
CA HIS A 90 12.06 -15.23 2.66
C HIS A 90 10.81 -14.88 3.48
N VAL A 91 10.04 -13.91 2.98
CA VAL A 91 8.88 -13.36 3.68
C VAL A 91 7.85 -14.40 4.13
N GLU A 92 7.61 -15.47 3.34
CA GLU A 92 6.66 -16.52 3.74
C GLU A 92 7.11 -17.25 5.01
N THR A 93 8.40 -17.55 5.12
CA THR A 93 8.97 -18.16 6.32
C THR A 93 8.87 -17.24 7.51
N LEU A 94 9.18 -15.94 7.32
CA LEU A 94 9.01 -14.92 8.35
C LEU A 94 7.54 -14.83 8.80
N VAL A 95 6.59 -14.73 7.85
CA VAL A 95 5.15 -14.66 8.13
C VAL A 95 4.69 -15.89 8.91
N LYS A 96 5.12 -17.09 8.51
CA LYS A 96 4.77 -18.34 9.19
C LYS A 96 5.26 -18.36 10.65
N LYS A 97 6.52 -17.96 10.89
CA LYS A 97 7.07 -17.89 12.25
C LYS A 97 6.38 -16.83 13.09
N CYS A 98 6.18 -15.64 12.56
CA CYS A 98 5.50 -14.55 13.26
C CYS A 98 4.05 -14.93 13.63
N ARG A 99 3.32 -15.60 12.73
CA ARG A 99 1.95 -16.06 13.01
C ARG A 99 1.90 -17.09 14.13
N LYS A 100 2.86 -18.01 14.19
CA LYS A 100 2.98 -19.00 15.26
C LYS A 100 3.14 -18.34 16.63
N GLU A 101 3.98 -17.33 16.70
CA GLU A 101 4.25 -16.56 17.93
C GLU A 101 3.24 -15.41 18.16
N LYS A 102 2.19 -15.31 17.33
CA LYS A 102 1.18 -14.24 17.37
C LYS A 102 1.80 -12.83 17.34
N LEU A 103 2.87 -12.65 16.58
CA LEU A 103 3.55 -11.38 16.33
C LEU A 103 3.13 -10.82 14.98
N CYS A 104 3.06 -9.48 14.84
CA CYS A 104 2.70 -8.85 13.58
C CYS A 104 3.84 -8.99 12.55
N PRO A 105 3.66 -9.74 11.44
CA PRO A 105 4.76 -9.95 10.49
C PRO A 105 5.21 -8.64 9.83
N PHE A 106 4.29 -7.71 9.54
CA PHE A 106 4.63 -6.43 8.96
C PHE A 106 5.50 -5.57 9.89
N GLU A 107 5.14 -5.47 11.17
CA GLU A 107 5.96 -4.74 12.17
C GLU A 107 7.32 -5.44 12.38
N MET A 108 7.34 -6.78 12.30
CA MET A 108 8.59 -7.56 12.37
C MET A 108 9.53 -7.22 11.22
N VAL A 109 9.04 -7.23 9.97
CA VAL A 109 9.86 -6.86 8.80
C VAL A 109 10.33 -5.41 8.92
N CYS A 110 9.48 -4.48 9.35
CA CYS A 110 9.89 -3.10 9.57
C CYS A 110 11.00 -3.00 10.65
N ASN A 111 10.90 -3.81 11.70
CA ASN A 111 11.94 -3.83 12.74
C ASN A 111 13.29 -4.38 12.23
N VAL A 112 13.26 -5.48 11.46
CA VAL A 112 14.46 -5.99 10.76
C VAL A 112 14.98 -4.95 9.77
N GLY A 113 14.09 -4.31 9.02
CA GLY A 113 14.38 -3.28 8.03
C GLY A 113 15.16 -2.07 8.57
N ARG A 114 15.06 -1.78 9.87
CA ARG A 114 15.84 -0.69 10.48
C ARG A 114 17.35 -0.90 10.37
N THR A 115 17.79 -2.13 10.51
CA THR A 115 19.20 -2.51 10.43
C THR A 115 19.58 -3.11 9.07
N ALA A 116 18.59 -3.45 8.23
CA ALA A 116 18.85 -4.06 6.95
C ALA A 116 19.61 -3.13 6.01
N ASN A 117 20.65 -3.63 5.36
CA ASN A 117 21.32 -2.98 4.24
C ASN A 117 20.81 -3.45 2.88
N VAL A 118 20.03 -4.52 2.84
CA VAL A 118 19.29 -4.96 1.66
C VAL A 118 17.80 -5.05 1.99
N MET A 119 16.96 -4.45 1.16
CA MET A 119 15.49 -4.56 1.25
C MET A 119 14.94 -5.09 -0.08
N ILE A 120 14.23 -6.21 -0.02
CA ILE A 120 13.52 -6.79 -1.17
C ILE A 120 12.06 -6.43 -1.02
N ALA A 121 11.47 -5.82 -2.04
CA ALA A 121 10.12 -5.27 -1.94
C ALA A 121 9.42 -5.21 -3.32
N ASP A 122 8.09 -5.18 -3.31
CA ASP A 122 7.30 -4.87 -4.51
C ASP A 122 7.48 -3.39 -4.93
N TYR A 123 7.29 -3.07 -6.20
CA TYR A 123 7.34 -1.70 -6.74
C TYR A 123 6.51 -0.69 -5.97
N ASN A 124 5.36 -1.09 -5.44
CA ASN A 124 4.47 -0.20 -4.68
C ASN A 124 5.13 0.37 -3.42
N HIS A 125 6.12 -0.32 -2.85
CA HIS A 125 6.85 0.17 -1.67
C HIS A 125 7.77 1.37 -2.00
N VAL A 126 8.05 1.60 -3.28
CA VAL A 126 8.83 2.76 -3.76
C VAL A 126 7.93 3.77 -4.48
N LEU A 127 7.02 3.28 -5.33
CA LEU A 127 6.24 4.14 -6.22
C LEU A 127 5.01 4.76 -5.54
N HIS A 128 4.31 4.00 -4.66
CA HIS A 128 3.08 4.50 -4.04
C HIS A 128 3.42 5.38 -2.82
N PRO A 129 3.06 6.69 -2.83
CA PRO A 129 3.48 7.63 -1.79
C PRO A 129 3.19 7.14 -0.37
N GLY A 130 1.94 6.82 -0.04
CA GLY A 130 1.55 6.41 1.32
C GLY A 130 2.18 5.09 1.79
N ILE A 131 2.41 4.12 0.88
CA ILE A 131 3.11 2.87 1.23
C ILE A 131 4.59 3.16 1.48
N ARG A 132 5.20 3.98 0.63
CA ARG A 132 6.59 4.43 0.75
C ARG A 132 6.82 5.15 2.09
N GLU A 133 6.03 6.16 2.37
CA GLU A 133 6.13 6.93 3.62
C GLU A 133 6.00 6.04 4.86
N THR A 134 5.03 5.11 4.84
CA THR A 134 4.85 4.15 5.92
C THR A 134 6.08 3.27 6.11
N LEU A 135 6.65 2.71 5.04
CA LEU A 135 7.80 1.82 5.11
C LEU A 135 9.06 2.57 5.55
N PHE A 136 9.37 3.67 4.89
CA PHE A 136 10.57 4.45 5.17
C PHE A 136 10.50 5.11 6.56
N GLY A 137 9.33 5.63 6.96
CA GLY A 137 9.11 6.15 8.32
C GLY A 137 9.32 5.10 9.42
N LYS A 138 8.85 3.85 9.20
CA LYS A 138 9.04 2.76 10.17
C LYS A 138 10.47 2.22 10.22
N THR A 139 11.16 2.20 9.10
CA THR A 139 12.54 1.69 9.01
C THR A 139 13.59 2.76 9.28
N GLY A 140 13.21 4.04 9.29
CA GLY A 140 14.15 5.17 9.47
C GLY A 140 15.08 5.36 8.26
N LYS A 141 14.77 4.78 7.11
CA LYS A 141 15.55 4.89 5.88
C LYS A 141 15.03 6.03 5.01
N LYS A 142 15.88 6.51 4.09
CA LYS A 142 15.52 7.52 3.09
C LYS A 142 15.78 6.98 1.69
N LEU A 143 14.90 7.30 0.75
CA LEU A 143 15.07 6.89 -0.64
C LEU A 143 16.29 7.54 -1.29
N SER A 144 16.65 8.76 -0.87
CA SER A 144 17.85 9.47 -1.32
C SER A 144 19.16 8.72 -1.03
N ASP A 145 19.14 7.87 0.01
CA ASP A 145 20.32 7.16 0.50
C ASP A 145 20.36 5.70 0.00
N ALA A 146 19.43 5.35 -0.92
CA ALA A 146 19.25 3.99 -1.39
C ALA A 146 19.71 3.83 -2.85
N ILE A 147 20.33 2.69 -3.14
CA ILE A 147 20.53 2.21 -4.52
C ILE A 147 19.33 1.34 -4.87
N LEU A 148 18.62 1.70 -5.93
CA LEU A 148 17.48 0.93 -6.43
C LEU A 148 17.89 -0.01 -7.52
N ILE A 149 17.63 -1.31 -7.33
CA ILE A 149 17.75 -2.33 -8.36
C ILE A 149 16.32 -2.73 -8.75
N LEU A 150 15.96 -2.45 -9.99
CA LEU A 150 14.61 -2.71 -10.52
C LEU A 150 14.65 -3.94 -11.43
N ASP A 151 14.14 -5.05 -10.93
CA ASP A 151 13.91 -6.26 -11.74
C ASP A 151 12.68 -6.08 -12.63
N GLU A 152 12.68 -6.63 -13.84
CA GLU A 152 11.57 -6.51 -14.80
C GLU A 152 11.13 -5.06 -15.05
N ALA A 153 12.08 -4.15 -15.16
CA ALA A 153 11.86 -2.70 -15.26
C ALA A 153 10.93 -2.27 -16.41
N HIS A 154 10.76 -3.12 -17.43
CA HIS A 154 9.82 -2.89 -18.53
C HIS A 154 8.35 -2.75 -18.04
N ASN A 155 8.02 -3.29 -16.86
CA ASN A 155 6.70 -3.15 -16.23
C ASN A 155 6.50 -1.80 -15.51
N LEU A 156 7.59 -1.06 -15.25
CA LEU A 156 7.57 0.17 -14.47
C LEU A 156 6.66 1.26 -15.07
N PRO A 157 6.72 1.57 -16.39
CA PRO A 157 5.86 2.60 -16.98
C PRO A 157 4.37 2.32 -16.80
N ALA A 158 3.96 1.06 -17.01
CA ALA A 158 2.56 0.66 -16.83
C ALA A 158 2.13 0.75 -15.37
N ARG A 159 3.00 0.40 -14.43
CA ARG A 159 2.76 0.51 -12.99
C ARG A 159 2.66 1.95 -12.54
N ALA A 160 3.59 2.81 -12.96
CA ALA A 160 3.58 4.23 -12.65
C ALA A 160 2.30 4.89 -13.19
N ARG A 161 1.95 4.61 -14.45
CA ARG A 161 0.72 5.11 -15.06
C ARG A 161 -0.52 4.71 -14.27
N LYS A 162 -0.61 3.43 -13.85
CA LYS A 162 -1.73 2.96 -13.03
C LYS A 162 -1.81 3.65 -11.66
N LEU A 163 -0.69 3.98 -11.05
CA LEU A 163 -0.65 4.69 -9.75
C LEU A 163 -1.05 6.16 -9.87
N LEU A 164 -0.81 6.75 -11.03
CA LEU A 164 -1.17 8.15 -11.33
C LEU A 164 -2.57 8.27 -11.96
N THR A 165 -3.25 7.15 -12.22
CA THR A 165 -4.59 7.12 -12.78
C THR A 165 -5.61 7.03 -11.66
N PHE A 166 -6.52 7.98 -11.64
CA PHE A 166 -7.73 7.95 -10.82
C PHE A 166 -8.92 7.64 -11.70
N SER A 167 -9.84 6.86 -11.20
CA SER A 167 -11.10 6.56 -11.88
C SER A 167 -12.27 6.93 -10.99
N ILE A 168 -13.28 7.53 -11.60
CA ILE A 168 -14.58 7.78 -10.99
C ILE A 168 -15.63 7.05 -11.82
N SER A 169 -16.57 6.40 -11.19
CA SER A 169 -17.67 5.70 -11.86
C SER A 169 -19.03 6.24 -11.39
N THR A 170 -20.04 6.17 -12.23
CA THR A 170 -21.42 6.50 -11.87
C THR A 170 -21.87 5.76 -10.62
N TYR A 171 -21.53 4.46 -10.51
CA TYR A 171 -21.79 3.67 -9.30
C TYR A 171 -21.15 4.27 -8.03
N ALA A 172 -19.89 4.69 -8.11
CA ALA A 172 -19.23 5.30 -6.95
C ALA A 172 -19.87 6.63 -6.54
N ILE A 173 -20.28 7.45 -7.53
CA ILE A 173 -20.99 8.70 -7.27
C ILE A 173 -22.35 8.41 -6.63
N GLU A 174 -23.13 7.45 -7.14
CA GLU A 174 -24.41 7.06 -6.55
C GLU A 174 -24.29 6.60 -5.08
N GLN A 175 -23.26 5.80 -4.76
CA GLN A 175 -23.03 5.38 -3.38
C GLN A 175 -22.68 6.58 -2.48
N ALA A 176 -21.84 7.50 -2.98
CA ALA A 176 -21.51 8.72 -2.26
C ALA A 176 -22.74 9.61 -2.03
N ILE A 177 -23.66 9.71 -3.00
CA ILE A 177 -24.94 10.43 -2.84
C ILE A 177 -25.79 9.79 -1.75
N LYS A 178 -25.92 8.46 -1.73
CA LYS A 178 -26.69 7.74 -0.70
C LYS A 178 -26.11 7.98 0.70
N GLU A 179 -24.79 7.92 0.82
CA GLU A 179 -24.09 8.17 2.08
C GLU A 179 -24.27 9.62 2.53
N ALA A 180 -24.06 10.61 1.64
CA ALA A 180 -24.27 12.02 1.95
C ALA A 180 -25.71 12.32 2.38
N LYS A 181 -26.71 11.71 1.73
CA LYS A 181 -28.14 11.81 2.12
C LYS A 181 -28.38 11.25 3.53
N SER A 182 -27.77 10.11 3.87
CA SER A 182 -27.89 9.50 5.19
C SER A 182 -27.29 10.37 6.29
N LEU A 183 -26.24 11.13 5.97
CA LEU A 183 -25.56 12.05 6.88
C LEU A 183 -26.12 13.47 6.85
N LYS A 184 -27.14 13.74 6.02
CA LYS A 184 -27.80 15.05 5.84
C LYS A 184 -26.87 16.16 5.36
N PHE A 185 -25.90 15.84 4.50
CA PHE A 185 -24.99 16.79 3.85
C PHE A 185 -25.60 17.29 2.52
N GLU A 186 -26.59 18.19 2.58
CA GLU A 186 -27.38 18.62 1.42
C GLU A 186 -26.52 19.28 0.31
N ASP A 187 -25.57 20.15 0.66
CA ASP A 187 -24.67 20.77 -0.31
C ASP A 187 -23.81 19.73 -1.03
N THR A 188 -23.33 18.73 -0.29
CA THR A 188 -22.53 17.63 -0.87
C THR A 188 -23.38 16.79 -1.82
N VAL A 189 -24.64 16.50 -1.46
CA VAL A 189 -25.58 15.80 -2.32
C VAL A 189 -25.78 16.56 -3.64
N HIS A 190 -26.02 17.85 -3.56
CA HIS A 190 -26.22 18.70 -4.74
C HIS A 190 -25.02 18.68 -5.68
N HIS A 191 -23.78 18.82 -5.17
CA HIS A 191 -22.57 18.75 -5.96
C HIS A 191 -22.35 17.36 -6.60
N LEU A 192 -22.62 16.30 -5.87
CA LEU A 192 -22.49 14.93 -6.38
C LEU A 192 -23.54 14.60 -7.46
N GLU A 193 -24.76 15.08 -7.31
CA GLU A 193 -25.83 14.92 -8.32
C GLU A 193 -25.45 15.66 -9.62
N LYS A 194 -24.89 16.87 -9.54
CA LYS A 194 -24.36 17.59 -10.71
C LYS A 194 -23.17 16.86 -11.35
N LEU A 195 -22.26 16.31 -10.53
CA LEU A 195 -21.14 15.52 -11.05
C LEU A 195 -21.62 14.27 -11.76
N PHE A 196 -22.62 13.60 -11.21
CA PHE A 196 -23.26 12.44 -11.85
C PHE A 196 -23.83 12.81 -13.23
N ALA A 197 -24.60 13.88 -13.30
CA ALA A 197 -25.18 14.38 -14.55
C ALA A 197 -24.09 14.77 -15.59
N LEU A 198 -22.97 15.35 -15.14
CA LEU A 198 -21.82 15.65 -16.00
C LEU A 198 -21.22 14.35 -16.60
N VAL A 199 -21.03 13.31 -15.79
CA VAL A 199 -20.47 12.04 -16.27
C VAL A 199 -21.41 11.40 -17.30
N GLU A 200 -22.72 11.43 -17.06
CA GLU A 200 -23.75 10.94 -17.99
C GLU A 200 -23.75 11.75 -19.31
N GLU A 201 -23.68 13.09 -19.23
CA GLU A 201 -23.56 13.96 -20.41
C GLU A 201 -22.34 13.62 -21.25
N LEU A 202 -21.20 13.40 -20.60
CA LEU A 202 -19.95 13.05 -21.28
C LEU A 202 -20.05 11.64 -21.90
N ALA A 203 -20.66 10.69 -21.21
CA ALA A 203 -20.89 9.33 -21.73
C ALA A 203 -21.81 9.33 -22.93
N ALA A 204 -22.83 10.18 -22.96
CA ALA A 204 -23.75 10.33 -24.10
C ALA A 204 -23.07 10.83 -25.39
N LYS A 205 -21.88 11.45 -25.29
CA LYS A 205 -21.08 11.88 -26.45
C LYS A 205 -20.30 10.72 -27.11
N LEU A 206 -20.29 9.52 -26.50
CA LEU A 206 -19.64 8.34 -27.08
C LEU A 206 -20.30 7.98 -28.41
N GLN A 207 -19.49 7.88 -29.47
CA GLN A 207 -19.97 7.48 -30.78
C GLN A 207 -20.39 5.99 -30.77
N TYR A 208 -21.40 5.66 -31.52
CA TYR A 208 -21.86 4.28 -31.67
C TYR A 208 -20.69 3.33 -32.03
N GLY A 209 -20.55 2.24 -31.30
CA GLY A 209 -19.49 1.24 -31.48
C GLY A 209 -18.13 1.60 -30.85
N LYS A 210 -18.00 2.74 -30.16
CA LYS A 210 -16.82 3.09 -29.37
C LYS A 210 -17.10 2.88 -27.89
N ASN A 211 -16.12 2.31 -27.18
CA ASN A 211 -16.21 2.06 -25.74
C ASN A 211 -15.46 3.11 -24.90
N GLU A 212 -14.73 4.03 -25.54
CA GLU A 212 -13.94 5.06 -24.87
C GLU A 212 -13.84 6.34 -25.71
N MET A 213 -13.66 7.46 -25.03
CA MET A 213 -13.48 8.78 -25.65
C MET A 213 -12.46 9.56 -24.82
N LEU A 214 -11.56 10.27 -25.49
CA LEU A 214 -10.64 11.20 -24.85
C LEU A 214 -11.35 12.53 -24.56
N ILE A 215 -11.27 12.97 -23.31
CA ILE A 215 -11.74 14.27 -22.87
C ILE A 215 -10.51 15.11 -22.49
N SER A 216 -10.44 16.36 -22.94
CA SER A 216 -9.33 17.22 -22.56
C SER A 216 -9.39 17.60 -21.08
N LYS A 217 -8.21 17.69 -20.42
CA LYS A 217 -8.12 18.12 -19.03
C LYS A 217 -8.81 19.49 -18.82
N ALA A 218 -8.59 20.44 -19.73
CA ALA A 218 -9.16 21.79 -19.65
C ALA A 218 -10.70 21.76 -19.71
N GLU A 219 -11.29 20.98 -20.63
CA GLU A 219 -12.74 20.85 -20.72
C GLU A 219 -13.35 20.24 -19.46
N LEU A 220 -12.74 19.15 -18.94
CA LEU A 220 -13.23 18.51 -17.73
C LEU A 220 -13.15 19.42 -16.51
N PHE A 221 -12.02 20.10 -16.33
CA PHE A 221 -11.82 21.00 -15.19
C PHE A 221 -12.78 22.19 -15.23
N SER A 222 -12.92 22.87 -16.37
CA SER A 222 -13.88 23.95 -16.52
C SER A 222 -15.32 23.55 -16.16
N LYS A 223 -15.74 22.34 -16.55
CA LYS A 223 -17.08 21.80 -16.20
C LYS A 223 -17.20 21.50 -14.70
N ILE A 224 -16.16 20.95 -14.06
CA ILE A 224 -16.16 20.67 -12.62
C ILE A 224 -16.15 21.98 -11.80
N GLU A 225 -15.35 22.97 -12.21
CA GLU A 225 -15.33 24.30 -11.57
C GLU A 225 -16.70 24.98 -11.62
N ALA A 226 -17.38 24.89 -12.75
CA ALA A 226 -18.75 25.41 -12.89
C ALA A 226 -19.77 24.71 -11.98
N ILE A 227 -19.54 23.45 -11.61
CA ILE A 227 -20.40 22.69 -10.70
C ILE A 227 -20.13 23.04 -9.24
N THR A 228 -18.86 23.15 -8.87
CA THR A 228 -18.42 23.20 -7.47
C THR A 228 -18.18 24.62 -6.96
N ASN A 229 -18.05 25.61 -7.83
CA ASN A 229 -17.57 26.96 -7.54
C ASN A 229 -16.18 27.00 -6.87
N TYR A 230 -15.39 25.92 -6.97
CA TYR A 230 -14.01 25.83 -6.52
C TYR A 230 -13.08 25.96 -7.72
N GLU A 231 -12.11 26.88 -7.64
CA GLU A 231 -11.01 26.91 -8.60
C GLU A 231 -10.14 25.66 -8.43
N LEU A 232 -10.11 24.83 -9.46
CA LEU A 232 -9.19 23.69 -9.52
C LEU A 232 -7.82 24.24 -9.95
N PHE A 233 -6.87 24.22 -9.01
CA PHE A 233 -5.52 24.69 -9.27
C PHE A 233 -4.96 24.03 -10.53
N SER A 234 -4.73 24.84 -11.56
CA SER A 234 -3.94 24.49 -12.72
C SER A 234 -2.46 24.54 -12.32
N SER A 235 -1.90 23.42 -11.88
CA SER A 235 -0.46 23.22 -11.72
C SER A 235 0.08 22.30 -12.79
#